data_f4d020434549531156a9c3cac2ff9460
#
_entry.id   f4d020434549531156a9c3cac2ff9460
#
_cell.length_a   1.000
_cell.length_b   1.000
_cell.length_c   1.000
_cell.angle_alpha   90.00
_cell.angle_beta   90.00
_cell.angle_gamma   90.00
#
_symmetry.space_group_name_H-M   'P 1'
#
loop_
_entity.id
_entity.type
_entity.pdbx_description
1 polymer ?
#
loop_
_entity_poly.entity_id
_entity_poly.type
_entity_poly.pdbx_seq_one_letter_code
_entity_poly.pdbx_strand_id
1 'polypeptide(L)'
;MYVEKWSNCLLLIKEQIPAQSFSTWFMPIVPVKIEDEVLTIQVPSQFFYEWLEENYVHILQQAVQKVIGQKGKLEYSVVMDNGSASNQPYTVNVGGNKSGFNKSRVNGYDKYKNPQFMQELASDSNLNPNYQFENYIEGDCNRLARSAGFAVANKPGVTSFNPFMVYGGVGLGKTHLIQAIGNEIKRNHPEKYVFYVASEKFTNQFIDALKSNSLQEFIAYYRNVDVLMLDDVQFLKDKEKTQEIFFHIFNHLHQSGKQIIMTSDRPPKDLSGLQERLVSRFKWGLTADIQQPDFETRIAIIRKKLQADGIIISDQVIEYLAYSVNTNIRELEGVIISMIAHASLTNVEVDLELAKTILKNIVSHIDSEVGVDYIQKTVGEYFNISIDDMKAKTRKKEVVIARQVAMHFAKDYTNHSLKSIGYHFGGRDHSTVIYALQSVSDMIDTNSKFKYSIEELKKKIKLKTI
;
A
#
# COMPACT_ATOMS: atom_id res chain seq x y z
N MET A 1 -3.87 16.40 -37.85
CA MET A 1 -2.71 15.64 -38.35
C MET A 1 -2.26 14.55 -37.38
N TYR A 2 -1.78 14.85 -36.13
CA TYR A 2 -1.35 13.79 -35.18
C TYR A 2 -2.55 12.98 -34.63
N VAL A 3 -3.68 13.60 -34.32
CA VAL A 3 -4.91 12.94 -33.89
C VAL A 3 -5.43 11.95 -34.92
N GLU A 4 -5.42 12.35 -36.21
CA GLU A 4 -5.85 11.53 -37.33
C GLU A 4 -4.90 10.31 -37.51
N LYS A 5 -3.59 10.52 -37.41
CA LYS A 5 -2.62 9.42 -37.49
C LYS A 5 -2.81 8.43 -36.29
N TRP A 6 -3.04 8.94 -35.10
CA TRP A 6 -3.34 8.07 -33.95
C TRP A 6 -4.65 7.31 -34.15
N SER A 7 -5.72 7.95 -34.66
CA SER A 7 -6.97 7.26 -34.97
C SER A 7 -6.76 6.11 -35.95
N ASN A 8 -5.90 6.30 -36.97
CA ASN A 8 -5.56 5.25 -37.92
C ASN A 8 -4.75 4.12 -37.25
N CYS A 9 -3.85 4.43 -36.30
CA CYS A 9 -3.19 3.41 -35.48
C CYS A 9 -4.19 2.61 -34.64
N LEU A 10 -5.15 3.29 -34.03
CA LEU A 10 -6.20 2.64 -33.22
C LEU A 10 -7.06 1.70 -34.06
N LEU A 11 -7.38 2.05 -35.32
CA LEU A 11 -8.13 1.15 -36.22
C LEU A 11 -7.35 -0.15 -36.48
N LEU A 12 -6.05 -0.05 -36.76
CA LEU A 12 -5.18 -1.21 -36.99
C LEU A 12 -5.01 -2.08 -35.73
N ILE A 13 -4.94 -1.45 -34.58
CA ILE A 13 -4.81 -2.13 -33.28
C ILE A 13 -6.11 -2.86 -32.94
N LYS A 14 -7.26 -2.22 -33.18
CA LYS A 14 -8.59 -2.78 -32.91
C LYS A 14 -8.88 -4.07 -33.68
N GLU A 15 -8.29 -4.25 -34.85
CA GLU A 15 -8.41 -5.47 -35.66
C GLU A 15 -7.58 -6.65 -35.10
N GLN A 16 -6.58 -6.38 -34.24
CA GLN A 16 -5.63 -7.37 -33.78
C GLN A 16 -5.85 -7.79 -32.33
N ILE A 17 -6.69 -7.06 -31.59
CA ILE A 17 -6.93 -7.32 -30.16
C ILE A 17 -8.43 -7.34 -29.87
N PRO A 18 -8.83 -8.07 -28.84
CA PRO A 18 -10.22 -8.14 -28.39
C PRO A 18 -10.79 -6.76 -28.00
N ALA A 19 -12.10 -6.57 -28.23
CA ALA A 19 -12.77 -5.30 -28.04
C ALA A 19 -12.65 -4.73 -26.60
N GLN A 20 -12.66 -5.60 -25.61
CA GLN A 20 -12.53 -5.21 -24.20
C GLN A 20 -11.10 -4.74 -23.89
N SER A 21 -10.08 -5.46 -24.30
CA SER A 21 -8.68 -5.04 -24.17
C SER A 21 -8.42 -3.71 -24.88
N PHE A 22 -9.05 -3.52 -26.06
CA PHE A 22 -8.97 -2.26 -26.77
C PHE A 22 -9.59 -1.11 -25.98
N SER A 23 -10.79 -1.31 -25.42
CA SER A 23 -11.46 -0.27 -24.62
C SER A 23 -10.71 0.07 -23.34
N THR A 24 -10.09 -0.92 -22.69
CA THR A 24 -9.36 -0.74 -21.44
C THR A 24 -8.01 -0.05 -21.66
N TRP A 25 -7.23 -0.47 -22.67
CA TRP A 25 -5.83 -0.09 -22.79
C TRP A 25 -5.53 0.95 -23.87
N PHE A 26 -6.39 1.11 -24.87
CA PHE A 26 -6.13 2.01 -26.00
C PHE A 26 -7.06 3.21 -26.06
N MET A 27 -8.29 3.09 -25.57
CA MET A 27 -9.23 4.21 -25.53
C MET A 27 -8.81 5.35 -24.58
N PRO A 28 -8.17 5.09 -23.41
CA PRO A 28 -7.72 6.17 -22.53
C PRO A 28 -6.48 6.91 -23.02
N ILE A 29 -5.83 6.44 -24.10
CA ILE A 29 -4.61 7.06 -24.63
C ILE A 29 -4.95 8.30 -25.45
N VAL A 30 -4.27 9.41 -25.16
CA VAL A 30 -4.47 10.69 -25.85
C VAL A 30 -3.21 11.03 -26.67
N PRO A 31 -3.32 11.28 -28.00
CA PRO A 31 -2.17 11.74 -28.77
C PRO A 31 -1.85 13.19 -28.42
N VAL A 32 -0.56 13.49 -28.21
CA VAL A 32 -0.10 14.82 -27.78
C VAL A 32 0.48 15.60 -28.94
N LYS A 33 1.45 15.01 -29.66
CA LYS A 33 2.16 15.66 -30.76
C LYS A 33 2.80 14.64 -31.71
N ILE A 34 3.24 15.13 -32.86
CA ILE A 34 4.10 14.40 -33.79
C ILE A 34 5.20 15.33 -34.29
N GLU A 35 6.48 14.98 -34.09
CA GLU A 35 7.65 15.72 -34.50
C GLU A 35 8.68 14.71 -35.04
N ASP A 36 9.33 15.00 -36.16
CA ASP A 36 10.40 14.18 -36.76
C ASP A 36 10.08 12.67 -36.85
N GLU A 37 8.86 12.32 -37.29
CA GLU A 37 8.35 10.94 -37.36
C GLU A 37 8.19 10.26 -35.98
N VAL A 38 8.23 11.00 -34.86
CA VAL A 38 7.98 10.52 -33.51
C VAL A 38 6.58 10.94 -33.07
N LEU A 39 5.73 9.97 -32.80
CA LEU A 39 4.39 10.20 -32.24
C LEU A 39 4.46 10.10 -30.71
N THR A 40 4.11 11.20 -30.03
CA THR A 40 4.00 11.23 -28.57
C THR A 40 2.56 10.98 -28.17
N ILE A 41 2.33 9.95 -27.37
CA ILE A 41 1.03 9.61 -26.79
C ILE A 41 1.07 9.75 -25.28
N GLN A 42 -0.02 10.20 -24.70
CA GLN A 42 -0.19 10.38 -23.27
C GLN A 42 -0.97 9.19 -22.69
N VAL A 43 -0.42 8.58 -21.64
CA VAL A 43 -1.01 7.44 -20.93
C VAL A 43 -1.39 7.83 -19.49
N PRO A 44 -2.44 7.22 -18.91
CA PRO A 44 -2.99 7.64 -17.63
C PRO A 44 -2.06 7.46 -16.43
N SER A 45 -1.16 6.47 -16.43
CA SER A 45 -0.28 6.18 -15.31
C SER A 45 1.00 5.47 -15.74
N GLN A 46 1.98 5.41 -14.82
CA GLN A 46 3.23 4.67 -15.01
C GLN A 46 2.97 3.17 -15.21
N PHE A 47 2.03 2.59 -14.47
CA PHE A 47 1.59 1.21 -14.62
C PHE A 47 1.04 0.95 -16.03
N PHE A 48 0.26 1.89 -16.57
CA PHE A 48 -0.31 1.81 -17.89
C PHE A 48 0.78 1.77 -18.98
N TYR A 49 1.83 2.60 -18.84
CA TYR A 49 3.00 2.57 -19.70
C TYR A 49 3.73 1.22 -19.66
N GLU A 50 4.08 0.75 -18.46
CA GLU A 50 4.80 -0.51 -18.27
C GLU A 50 4.02 -1.69 -18.86
N TRP A 51 2.71 -1.71 -18.64
CA TRP A 51 1.82 -2.73 -19.18
C TRP A 51 1.75 -2.73 -20.70
N LEU A 52 1.66 -1.56 -21.34
CA LEU A 52 1.64 -1.44 -22.81
C LEU A 52 2.97 -1.90 -23.41
N GLU A 53 4.08 -1.56 -22.79
CA GLU A 53 5.42 -1.99 -23.23
C GLU A 53 5.63 -3.50 -23.10
N GLU A 54 5.14 -4.10 -22.02
CA GLU A 54 5.29 -5.54 -21.82
C GLU A 54 4.38 -6.38 -22.75
N ASN A 55 3.16 -5.93 -22.98
CA ASN A 55 2.14 -6.77 -23.62
C ASN A 55 1.77 -6.36 -25.05
N TYR A 56 1.92 -5.10 -25.42
CA TYR A 56 1.42 -4.56 -26.69
C TYR A 56 2.46 -3.80 -27.51
N VAL A 57 3.73 -3.77 -27.09
CA VAL A 57 4.81 -3.04 -27.79
C VAL A 57 4.92 -3.41 -29.28
N HIS A 58 4.84 -4.69 -29.62
CA HIS A 58 4.91 -5.15 -31.02
C HIS A 58 3.74 -4.65 -31.88
N ILE A 59 2.52 -4.67 -31.32
CA ILE A 59 1.32 -4.21 -32.01
C ILE A 59 1.37 -2.69 -32.21
N LEU A 60 1.78 -1.95 -31.18
CA LEU A 60 1.98 -0.51 -31.23
C LEU A 60 3.02 -0.11 -32.27
N GLN A 61 4.19 -0.78 -32.27
CA GLN A 61 5.26 -0.52 -33.23
C GLN A 61 4.80 -0.81 -34.65
N GLN A 62 4.11 -1.92 -34.91
CA GLN A 62 3.57 -2.24 -36.22
C GLN A 62 2.55 -1.22 -36.70
N ALA A 63 1.63 -0.79 -35.85
CA ALA A 63 0.62 0.23 -36.18
C ALA A 63 1.29 1.57 -36.50
N VAL A 64 2.24 2.01 -35.69
CA VAL A 64 2.99 3.26 -35.89
C VAL A 64 3.79 3.22 -37.18
N GLN A 65 4.52 2.14 -37.47
CA GLN A 65 5.30 1.99 -38.71
C GLN A 65 4.41 1.97 -39.96
N LYS A 66 3.22 1.37 -39.90
CA LYS A 66 2.26 1.38 -41.03
C LYS A 66 1.69 2.78 -41.31
N VAL A 67 1.44 3.59 -40.27
CA VAL A 67 0.74 4.88 -40.39
C VAL A 67 1.72 6.05 -40.56
N ILE A 68 2.88 6.01 -39.94
CA ILE A 68 3.86 7.11 -39.97
C ILE A 68 4.98 6.84 -40.98
N GLY A 69 5.35 5.57 -41.16
CA GLY A 69 6.42 5.13 -42.03
C GLY A 69 7.43 4.23 -41.30
N GLN A 70 8.31 3.56 -42.05
CA GLN A 70 9.27 2.58 -41.47
C GLN A 70 10.20 3.15 -40.38
N LYS A 71 10.39 4.47 -40.36
CA LYS A 71 11.19 5.16 -39.33
C LYS A 71 10.33 5.71 -38.18
N GLY A 72 9.02 5.52 -38.25
CA GLY A 72 8.08 5.99 -37.23
C GLY A 72 8.40 5.42 -35.84
N LYS A 73 8.48 6.30 -34.86
CA LYS A 73 8.74 5.97 -33.45
C LYS A 73 7.57 6.39 -32.57
N LEU A 74 7.43 5.73 -31.42
CA LEU A 74 6.44 6.05 -30.41
C LEU A 74 7.16 6.54 -29.14
N GLU A 75 6.64 7.61 -28.56
CA GLU A 75 7.05 8.13 -27.27
C GLU A 75 5.85 8.21 -26.33
N TYR A 76 6.06 7.94 -25.05
CA TYR A 76 5.03 8.01 -24.02
C TYR A 76 5.21 9.25 -23.15
N SER A 77 4.10 9.92 -22.89
CA SER A 77 3.96 10.95 -21.86
C SER A 77 3.06 10.39 -20.78
N VAL A 78 3.57 10.21 -19.58
CA VAL A 78 2.76 9.76 -18.44
C VAL A 78 2.11 10.97 -17.79
N VAL A 79 0.77 10.92 -17.57
CA VAL A 79 0.09 11.96 -16.78
C VAL A 79 0.55 11.83 -15.34
N MET A 80 1.40 12.73 -14.91
CA MET A 80 1.57 13.01 -13.48
C MET A 80 0.59 14.14 -13.15
N ASP A 81 -0.38 13.85 -12.31
CA ASP A 81 -1.33 14.85 -11.83
C ASP A 81 -0.59 15.79 -10.85
N ASN A 82 0.24 16.66 -11.41
CA ASN A 82 0.87 17.74 -10.69
C ASN A 82 -0.09 18.93 -10.70
N GLY A 83 -0.77 19.13 -9.58
CA GLY A 83 -1.63 20.31 -9.34
C GLY A 83 -0.86 21.63 -9.35
N SER A 84 -0.05 21.92 -10.34
CA SER A 84 0.53 23.22 -10.61
C SER A 84 0.90 23.39 -12.09
N ALA A 85 0.61 24.56 -12.62
CA ALA A 85 0.70 24.98 -13.99
C ALA A 85 2.14 25.03 -14.54
N SER A 86 2.71 23.88 -14.83
CA SER A 86 3.80 23.75 -15.79
C SER A 86 3.76 22.35 -16.39
N ASN A 87 2.84 22.16 -17.34
CA ASN A 87 2.78 20.99 -18.22
C ASN A 87 4.02 20.97 -19.12
N GLN A 88 5.12 20.39 -18.63
CA GLN A 88 6.13 19.82 -19.53
C GLN A 88 6.12 18.31 -19.34
N PRO A 89 5.70 17.55 -20.35
CA PRO A 89 5.68 16.09 -20.28
C PRO A 89 7.10 15.55 -20.20
N TYR A 90 7.30 14.62 -19.28
CA TYR A 90 8.54 13.84 -19.23
C TYR A 90 8.51 12.83 -20.39
N THR A 91 9.41 12.99 -21.33
CA THR A 91 9.47 12.15 -22.54
C THR A 91 10.45 11.00 -22.30
N VAL A 92 9.96 9.77 -22.25
CA VAL A 92 10.81 8.57 -22.26
C VAL A 92 11.05 8.16 -23.71
N ASN A 93 12.29 8.31 -24.20
CA ASN A 93 12.68 7.90 -25.56
C ASN A 93 12.80 6.37 -25.64
N VAL A 94 11.84 5.71 -26.29
CA VAL A 94 11.91 4.29 -26.62
C VAL A 94 12.29 4.15 -28.08
N GLY A 95 13.55 4.40 -28.38
CA GLY A 95 14.12 4.22 -29.72
C GLY A 95 15.29 3.25 -29.69
N GLY A 96 15.07 2.07 -30.24
CA GLY A 96 15.97 0.95 -30.43
C GLY A 96 17.46 1.25 -30.50
N ASN A 97 18.16 0.71 -29.59
CA ASN A 97 19.38 -0.10 -29.67
C ASN A 97 19.75 -0.50 -28.25
N LYS A 98 19.85 -1.80 -28.03
CA LYS A 98 20.65 -2.34 -26.94
C LYS A 98 22.09 -1.95 -27.18
N SER A 99 22.43 -0.66 -27.09
CA SER A 99 23.78 -0.25 -26.84
C SER A 99 24.05 -0.52 -25.38
N GLY A 100 24.89 -1.51 -25.17
CA GLY A 100 25.25 -2.04 -23.88
C GLY A 100 25.42 -0.94 -22.85
N PHE A 101 24.75 -1.05 -21.76
CA PHE A 101 25.29 -0.56 -20.52
C PHE A 101 26.66 -1.18 -20.40
N ASN A 102 27.65 -0.42 -20.83
CA ASN A 102 29.02 -0.64 -20.39
C ASN A 102 28.92 -0.60 -18.87
N LYS A 103 28.88 -1.79 -18.27
CA LYS A 103 29.30 -1.99 -16.90
C LYS A 103 30.81 -1.68 -16.90
N SER A 104 31.19 -0.42 -17.07
CA SER A 104 32.39 0.08 -16.44
C SER A 104 32.12 -0.16 -14.96
N ARG A 105 32.78 -1.16 -14.41
CA ARG A 105 33.04 -1.31 -12.99
C ARG A 105 33.77 -0.02 -12.59
N VAL A 106 33.00 1.05 -12.36
CA VAL A 106 33.46 2.16 -11.55
C VAL A 106 33.53 1.56 -10.15
N ASN A 107 34.76 1.35 -9.69
CA ASN A 107 35.05 1.00 -8.32
C ASN A 107 34.24 1.94 -7.45
N GLY A 108 33.31 1.42 -6.64
CA GLY A 108 32.39 2.19 -5.81
C GLY A 108 33.12 3.10 -4.78
N TYR A 109 34.42 3.06 -4.72
CA TYR A 109 35.27 3.81 -3.80
C TYR A 109 35.54 5.27 -4.17
N ASP A 110 35.39 5.68 -5.44
CA ASP A 110 35.65 7.06 -5.87
C ASP A 110 34.36 7.94 -5.90
N LYS A 111 33.19 7.36 -5.73
CA LYS A 111 31.93 8.04 -5.90
C LYS A 111 31.68 9.14 -4.85
N TYR A 112 32.16 8.97 -3.63
CA TYR A 112 31.99 9.92 -2.51
C TYR A 112 33.05 11.04 -2.47
N LYS A 113 34.09 10.98 -3.29
CA LYS A 113 35.11 12.03 -3.38
C LYS A 113 34.81 13.14 -4.40
N ASN A 114 33.73 12.99 -5.17
CA ASN A 114 33.39 13.96 -6.21
C ASN A 114 32.39 15.01 -5.66
N PRO A 115 32.74 16.30 -5.58
CA PRO A 115 31.81 17.36 -5.18
C PRO A 115 30.54 17.43 -6.03
N GLN A 116 30.63 17.05 -7.32
CA GLN A 116 29.46 16.98 -8.21
C GLN A 116 28.48 15.86 -7.81
N PHE A 117 28.99 14.72 -7.32
CA PHE A 117 28.16 13.65 -6.80
C PHE A 117 27.41 14.03 -5.51
N MET A 118 28.05 14.84 -4.64
CA MET A 118 27.39 15.40 -3.46
C MET A 118 26.30 16.42 -3.84
N GLN A 119 26.49 17.16 -4.92
CA GLN A 119 25.48 18.07 -5.49
C GLN A 119 24.33 17.30 -6.18
N GLU A 120 24.60 16.22 -6.89
CA GLU A 120 23.58 15.34 -7.46
C GLU A 120 22.75 14.64 -6.37
N LEU A 121 23.37 14.16 -5.28
CA LEU A 121 22.68 13.63 -4.12
C LEU A 121 21.82 14.70 -3.40
N ALA A 122 22.28 15.94 -3.38
CA ALA A 122 21.55 17.06 -2.79
C ALA A 122 20.32 17.45 -3.63
N SER A 123 20.33 17.23 -4.94
CA SER A 123 19.19 17.50 -5.83
C SER A 123 18.09 16.42 -5.77
N ASP A 124 18.43 15.19 -5.35
CA ASP A 124 17.52 14.06 -5.35
C ASP A 124 17.01 13.77 -3.93
N SER A 125 15.77 14.16 -3.68
CA SER A 125 15.08 13.92 -2.39
C SER A 125 14.76 12.44 -2.13
N ASN A 126 14.94 11.56 -3.11
CA ASN A 126 14.52 10.15 -3.11
C ASN A 126 13.00 9.96 -2.82
N LEU A 127 12.17 10.97 -3.05
CA LEU A 127 10.73 10.90 -2.85
C LEU A 127 10.04 10.35 -4.10
N ASN A 128 9.06 9.49 -3.91
CA ASN A 128 8.16 9.07 -4.96
C ASN A 128 7.06 10.14 -5.15
N PRO A 129 6.95 10.78 -6.33
CA PRO A 129 5.98 11.83 -6.58
C PRO A 129 4.51 11.35 -6.49
N ASN A 130 4.26 10.05 -6.61
CA ASN A 130 2.92 9.47 -6.52
C ASN A 130 2.40 9.39 -5.08
N TYR A 131 3.26 9.51 -4.07
CA TYR A 131 2.85 9.52 -2.68
C TYR A 131 2.50 10.93 -2.24
N GLN A 132 1.20 11.26 -2.31
CA GLN A 132 0.64 12.57 -1.98
C GLN A 132 -0.49 12.43 -0.96
N PHE A 133 -0.79 13.51 -0.22
CA PHE A 133 -1.92 13.52 0.73
C PHE A 133 -3.27 13.32 0.03
N GLU A 134 -3.41 13.75 -1.20
CA GLU A 134 -4.58 13.60 -2.04
C GLU A 134 -4.88 12.13 -2.39
N ASN A 135 -3.83 11.30 -2.43
CA ASN A 135 -3.91 9.87 -2.70
C ASN A 135 -3.95 9.03 -1.42
N TYR A 136 -3.69 9.65 -0.25
CA TYR A 136 -3.72 9.01 1.05
C TYR A 136 -5.11 9.12 1.67
N ILE A 137 -5.89 8.05 1.62
CA ILE A 137 -7.27 8.04 2.12
C ILE A 137 -7.28 8.16 3.64
N GLU A 138 -8.02 9.16 4.15
CA GLU A 138 -8.24 9.36 5.57
C GLU A 138 -9.35 8.42 6.08
N GLY A 139 -9.09 7.79 7.22
CA GLY A 139 -10.05 7.03 8.02
C GLY A 139 -9.74 7.20 9.50
N ASP A 140 -10.58 6.65 10.37
CA ASP A 140 -10.33 6.69 11.82
C ASP A 140 -8.99 6.03 12.18
N CYS A 141 -8.59 5.02 11.41
CA CYS A 141 -7.35 4.26 11.58
C CYS A 141 -6.05 5.08 11.42
N ASN A 142 -6.10 6.24 10.75
CA ASN A 142 -4.90 7.02 10.42
C ASN A 142 -5.07 8.54 10.59
N ARG A 143 -6.22 9.01 11.07
CA ARG A 143 -6.58 10.44 11.17
C ARG A 143 -5.56 11.24 11.96
N LEU A 144 -5.12 10.74 13.12
CA LEU A 144 -4.12 11.42 13.94
C LEU A 144 -2.79 11.56 13.18
N ALA A 145 -2.30 10.46 12.61
CA ALA A 145 -1.02 10.44 11.89
C ALA A 145 -1.06 11.37 10.67
N ARG A 146 -2.16 11.36 9.89
CA ARG A 146 -2.35 12.22 8.74
C ARG A 146 -2.43 13.70 9.10
N SER A 147 -3.23 14.05 10.11
CA SER A 147 -3.40 15.45 10.56
C SER A 147 -2.10 16.03 11.13
N ALA A 148 -1.38 15.24 11.93
CA ALA A 148 -0.06 15.62 12.44
C ALA A 148 0.96 15.77 11.32
N GLY A 149 0.97 14.84 10.35
CA GLY A 149 1.83 14.90 9.17
C GLY A 149 1.58 16.16 8.35
N PHE A 150 0.33 16.56 8.15
CA PHE A 150 -0.03 17.78 7.46
C PHE A 150 0.43 19.04 8.23
N ALA A 151 0.31 19.02 9.56
CA ALA A 151 0.82 20.12 10.40
C ALA A 151 2.36 20.24 10.31
N VAL A 152 3.07 19.11 10.29
CA VAL A 152 4.54 19.06 10.07
C VAL A 152 4.90 19.58 8.69
N ALA A 153 4.14 19.18 7.66
CA ALA A 153 4.39 19.63 6.28
C ALA A 153 4.26 21.15 6.11
N ASN A 154 3.32 21.77 6.80
CA ASN A 154 3.14 23.22 6.75
C ASN A 154 4.21 24.01 7.52
N LYS A 155 4.74 23.46 8.61
CA LYS A 155 5.73 24.14 9.47
C LYS A 155 6.82 23.16 9.95
N PRO A 156 7.69 22.68 9.04
CA PRO A 156 8.70 21.69 9.37
C PRO A 156 9.77 22.27 10.31
N GLY A 157 10.06 21.57 11.39
CA GLY A 157 11.03 21.96 12.43
C GLY A 157 10.52 22.96 13.47
N VAL A 158 9.33 23.53 13.25
CA VAL A 158 8.74 24.58 14.14
C VAL A 158 7.70 24.00 15.10
N THR A 159 7.04 22.91 14.69
CA THR A 159 6.03 22.24 15.52
C THR A 159 6.68 21.46 16.66
N SER A 160 5.94 21.25 17.76
CA SER A 160 6.36 20.33 18.84
C SER A 160 6.41 18.85 18.41
N PHE A 161 6.05 18.56 17.13
CA PHE A 161 6.07 17.21 16.54
C PHE A 161 7.44 16.90 15.94
N ASN A 162 8.50 17.12 16.70
CA ASN A 162 9.88 16.83 16.27
C ASN A 162 10.63 16.05 17.39
N PRO A 163 10.99 14.78 17.16
CA PRO A 163 10.71 14.00 15.95
C PRO A 163 9.23 13.65 15.78
N PHE A 164 8.81 13.39 14.54
CA PHE A 164 7.52 12.80 14.22
C PHE A 164 7.71 11.33 13.88
N MET A 165 7.12 10.44 14.65
CA MET A 165 7.22 9.01 14.44
C MET A 165 5.88 8.38 14.13
N VAL A 166 5.79 7.68 13.00
CA VAL A 166 4.61 6.93 12.57
C VAL A 166 4.88 5.45 12.72
N TYR A 167 4.03 4.74 13.44
CA TYR A 167 4.18 3.28 13.57
C TYR A 167 2.88 2.54 13.25
N GLY A 168 2.99 1.25 12.98
CA GLY A 168 1.85 0.37 12.67
C GLY A 168 2.29 -0.86 11.91
N GLY A 169 1.39 -1.81 11.72
CA GLY A 169 1.65 -3.05 11.02
C GLY A 169 2.22 -2.88 9.61
N VAL A 170 2.71 -3.97 9.04
CA VAL A 170 3.24 -3.99 7.67
C VAL A 170 2.11 -3.69 6.67
N GLY A 171 2.40 -2.90 5.63
CA GLY A 171 1.45 -2.64 4.54
C GLY A 171 0.29 -1.70 4.89
N LEU A 172 0.34 -0.94 6.00
CA LEU A 172 -0.71 0.00 6.41
C LEU A 172 -0.53 1.44 5.87
N GLY A 173 0.46 1.69 5.00
CA GLY A 173 0.64 3.00 4.37
C GLY A 173 1.59 3.96 5.10
N LYS A 174 2.45 3.49 6.03
CA LYS A 174 3.45 4.33 6.74
C LYS A 174 4.37 5.07 5.78
N THR A 175 5.01 4.34 4.87
CA THR A 175 5.92 4.89 3.85
C THR A 175 5.21 5.90 2.95
N HIS A 176 3.96 5.61 2.54
CA HIS A 176 3.14 6.54 1.77
C HIS A 176 2.96 7.85 2.54
N LEU A 177 2.51 7.78 3.79
CA LEU A 177 2.27 8.98 4.59
C LEU A 177 3.51 9.84 4.75
N ILE A 178 4.67 9.25 5.15
CA ILE A 178 5.87 10.07 5.31
C ILE A 178 6.33 10.69 4.00
N GLN A 179 6.28 9.96 2.88
CA GLN A 179 6.63 10.52 1.59
C GLN A 179 5.63 11.57 1.12
N ALA A 180 4.33 11.44 1.43
CA ALA A 180 3.34 12.49 1.19
C ALA A 180 3.69 13.77 1.98
N ILE A 181 4.14 13.65 3.23
CA ILE A 181 4.64 14.78 4.02
C ILE A 181 5.85 15.43 3.33
N GLY A 182 6.81 14.62 2.86
CA GLY A 182 7.99 15.12 2.17
C GLY A 182 7.67 15.87 0.87
N ASN A 183 6.77 15.33 0.06
CA ASN A 183 6.30 15.97 -1.16
C ASN A 183 5.57 17.29 -0.87
N GLU A 184 4.74 17.32 0.16
CA GLU A 184 4.03 18.53 0.60
C GLU A 184 5.00 19.60 1.12
N ILE A 185 6.03 19.20 1.89
CA ILE A 185 7.08 20.15 2.33
C ILE A 185 7.79 20.75 1.11
N LYS A 186 8.17 19.95 0.12
CA LYS A 186 8.81 20.46 -1.10
C LYS A 186 7.92 21.42 -1.88
N ARG A 187 6.61 21.19 -1.87
CA ARG A 187 5.63 22.06 -2.54
C ARG A 187 5.50 23.41 -1.82
N ASN A 188 5.42 23.38 -0.47
CA ASN A 188 5.19 24.56 0.35
C ASN A 188 6.48 25.33 0.70
N HIS A 189 7.62 24.64 0.73
CA HIS A 189 8.93 25.13 1.15
C HIS A 189 10.02 24.63 0.19
N PRO A 190 10.04 25.09 -1.07
CA PRO A 190 10.97 24.59 -2.10
C PRO A 190 12.44 24.85 -1.77
N GLU A 191 12.73 25.80 -0.87
CA GLU A 191 14.06 26.11 -0.36
C GLU A 191 14.60 25.06 0.63
N LYS A 192 13.74 24.21 1.21
CA LYS A 192 14.15 23.22 2.20
C LYS A 192 14.67 21.96 1.53
N TYR A 193 15.80 21.49 2.02
CA TYR A 193 16.35 20.22 1.58
C TYR A 193 15.70 19.06 2.34
N VAL A 194 14.77 18.35 1.67
CA VAL A 194 14.05 17.18 2.18
C VAL A 194 14.74 15.92 1.66
N PHE A 195 15.10 15.02 2.56
CA PHE A 195 15.77 13.78 2.20
C PHE A 195 15.10 12.55 2.82
N TYR A 196 14.67 11.64 1.95
CA TYR A 196 14.09 10.36 2.35
C TYR A 196 15.12 9.24 2.18
N VAL A 197 15.21 8.36 3.16
CA VAL A 197 16.08 7.18 3.14
C VAL A 197 15.47 6.03 3.94
N ALA A 198 15.52 4.81 3.41
CA ALA A 198 15.22 3.61 4.18
C ALA A 198 16.41 3.28 5.11
N SER A 199 16.14 2.79 6.31
CA SER A 199 17.16 2.46 7.32
C SER A 199 18.20 1.45 6.83
N GLU A 200 17.82 0.54 5.94
CA GLU A 200 18.76 -0.38 5.30
C GLU A 200 19.73 0.35 4.36
N LYS A 201 19.22 1.28 3.54
CA LYS A 201 20.04 2.10 2.63
C LYS A 201 20.97 3.01 3.43
N PHE A 202 20.49 3.62 4.51
CA PHE A 202 21.33 4.39 5.45
C PHE A 202 22.47 3.55 6.01
N THR A 203 22.17 2.32 6.46
CA THR A 203 23.18 1.39 6.97
C THR A 203 24.24 1.05 5.92
N ASN A 204 23.80 0.74 4.69
CA ASN A 204 24.72 0.39 3.60
C ASN A 204 25.61 1.57 3.21
N GLN A 205 25.05 2.78 3.12
CA GLN A 205 25.81 4.01 2.87
C GLN A 205 26.84 4.27 3.97
N PHE A 206 26.49 4.04 5.24
CA PHE A 206 27.42 4.15 6.36
C PHE A 206 28.59 3.14 6.25
N ILE A 207 28.28 1.88 5.93
CA ILE A 207 29.31 0.83 5.74
C ILE A 207 30.24 1.19 4.58
N ASP A 208 29.70 1.70 3.47
CA ASP A 208 30.49 2.10 2.31
C ASP A 208 31.37 3.32 2.64
N ALA A 209 30.86 4.29 3.39
CA ALA A 209 31.64 5.43 3.88
C ALA A 209 32.79 5.02 4.80
N LEU A 210 32.58 3.99 5.66
CA LEU A 210 33.67 3.43 6.48
C LEU A 210 34.75 2.77 5.62
N LYS A 211 34.35 1.96 4.61
CA LYS A 211 35.28 1.27 3.71
C LYS A 211 36.09 2.24 2.84
N SER A 212 35.47 3.35 2.43
CA SER A 212 36.11 4.39 1.59
C SER A 212 36.81 5.49 2.38
N ASN A 213 36.84 5.39 3.74
CA ASN A 213 37.43 6.41 4.62
C ASN A 213 36.76 7.81 4.44
N SER A 214 35.48 7.86 4.08
CA SER A 214 34.71 9.10 3.81
C SER A 214 33.61 9.32 4.87
N LEU A 215 33.82 8.85 6.09
CA LEU A 215 32.84 8.95 7.17
C LEU A 215 32.46 10.40 7.51
N GLN A 216 33.42 11.33 7.44
CA GLN A 216 33.15 12.74 7.74
C GLN A 216 32.23 13.38 6.69
N GLU A 217 32.43 13.04 5.41
CA GLU A 217 31.56 13.49 4.32
C GLU A 217 30.14 12.94 4.45
N PHE A 218 30.02 11.65 4.82
CA PHE A 218 28.73 11.02 5.11
C PHE A 218 27.98 11.75 6.25
N ILE A 219 28.66 12.03 7.36
CA ILE A 219 28.07 12.74 8.50
C ILE A 219 27.69 14.17 8.08
N ALA A 220 28.57 14.89 7.37
CA ALA A 220 28.32 16.25 6.90
C ALA A 220 27.11 16.29 5.95
N TYR A 221 26.97 15.31 5.06
CA TYR A 221 25.83 15.19 4.16
C TYR A 221 24.51 15.12 4.93
N TYR A 222 24.38 14.19 5.87
CA TYR A 222 23.16 14.03 6.67
C TYR A 222 22.89 15.21 7.61
N ARG A 223 23.90 15.93 8.06
CA ARG A 223 23.75 17.14 8.88
C ARG A 223 23.25 18.36 8.11
N ASN A 224 23.40 18.37 6.78
CA ASN A 224 22.97 19.50 5.95
C ASN A 224 21.52 19.44 5.53
N VAL A 225 20.80 18.30 5.70
CA VAL A 225 19.39 18.22 5.37
C VAL A 225 18.53 19.09 6.32
N ASP A 226 17.43 19.66 5.83
CA ASP A 226 16.48 20.41 6.66
C ASP A 226 15.38 19.50 7.20
N VAL A 227 15.05 18.44 6.44
CA VAL A 227 14.07 17.42 6.82
C VAL A 227 14.65 16.04 6.53
N LEU A 228 14.94 15.28 7.58
CA LEU A 228 15.37 13.89 7.47
C LEU A 228 14.19 12.95 7.66
N MET A 229 13.95 12.09 6.69
CA MET A 229 12.90 11.08 6.72
C MET A 229 13.56 9.70 6.69
N LEU A 230 13.49 8.98 7.82
CA LEU A 230 14.06 7.63 7.97
C LEU A 230 12.95 6.59 8.06
N ASP A 231 12.86 5.76 7.03
CA ASP A 231 11.83 4.72 6.94
C ASP A 231 12.32 3.42 7.59
N ASP A 232 11.40 2.75 8.30
CA ASP A 232 11.59 1.44 8.92
C ASP A 232 12.79 1.36 9.89
N VAL A 233 12.78 2.18 10.95
CA VAL A 233 13.88 2.27 11.93
C VAL A 233 14.18 0.96 12.67
N GLN A 234 13.26 -0.02 12.68
CA GLN A 234 13.50 -1.35 13.24
C GLN A 234 14.67 -2.09 12.56
N PHE A 235 15.01 -1.75 11.31
CA PHE A 235 16.16 -2.33 10.62
C PHE A 235 17.53 -1.83 11.12
N LEU A 236 17.55 -0.86 12.03
CA LEU A 236 18.77 -0.49 12.77
C LEU A 236 19.07 -1.46 13.94
N LYS A 237 18.17 -2.41 14.24
CA LYS A 237 18.34 -3.40 15.29
C LYS A 237 19.69 -4.12 15.17
N ASP A 238 20.35 -4.32 16.31
CA ASP A 238 21.61 -5.05 16.47
C ASP A 238 22.81 -4.48 15.64
N LYS A 239 22.71 -3.23 15.15
CA LYS A 239 23.76 -2.53 14.37
C LYS A 239 24.35 -1.38 15.19
N GLU A 240 25.06 -1.70 16.26
CA GLU A 240 25.54 -0.72 17.27
C GLU A 240 26.25 0.49 16.66
N LYS A 241 27.20 0.29 15.74
CA LYS A 241 27.94 1.40 15.11
C LYS A 241 27.05 2.30 14.27
N THR A 242 26.09 1.73 13.55
CA THR A 242 25.11 2.49 12.75
C THR A 242 24.18 3.28 13.67
N GLN A 243 23.75 2.69 14.78
CA GLN A 243 22.94 3.37 15.80
C GLN A 243 23.68 4.54 16.43
N GLU A 244 24.99 4.39 16.70
CA GLU A 244 25.81 5.46 17.26
C GLU A 244 25.92 6.66 16.32
N ILE A 245 26.23 6.42 15.06
CA ILE A 245 26.31 7.49 14.05
C ILE A 245 24.94 8.14 13.84
N PHE A 246 23.87 7.35 13.74
CA PHE A 246 22.54 7.90 13.64
C PHE A 246 22.17 8.77 14.86
N PHE A 247 22.53 8.36 16.06
CA PHE A 247 22.32 9.15 17.28
C PHE A 247 22.99 10.52 17.20
N HIS A 248 24.22 10.60 16.69
CA HIS A 248 24.94 11.87 16.51
C HIS A 248 24.30 12.75 15.45
N ILE A 249 23.86 12.19 14.33
CA ILE A 249 23.13 12.91 13.26
C ILE A 249 21.79 13.42 13.82
N PHE A 250 21.02 12.56 14.49
CA PHE A 250 19.74 12.89 15.11
C PHE A 250 19.86 14.08 16.07
N ASN A 251 20.81 14.02 17.01
CA ASN A 251 20.99 15.11 17.99
C ASN A 251 21.35 16.42 17.29
N HIS A 252 22.21 16.39 16.28
CA HIS A 252 22.58 17.59 15.52
C HIS A 252 21.34 18.21 14.83
N LEU A 253 20.59 17.41 14.11
CA LEU A 253 19.38 17.89 13.40
C LEU A 253 18.35 18.45 14.37
N HIS A 254 18.06 17.73 15.44
CA HIS A 254 17.08 18.14 16.45
C HIS A 254 17.49 19.46 17.15
N GLN A 255 18.77 19.58 17.57
CA GLN A 255 19.29 20.82 18.19
C GLN A 255 19.32 22.02 17.22
N SER A 256 19.46 21.75 15.93
CA SER A 256 19.43 22.78 14.88
C SER A 256 18.00 23.15 14.44
N GLY A 257 16.95 22.65 15.10
CA GLY A 257 15.57 22.89 14.74
C GLY A 257 15.14 22.28 13.41
N LYS A 258 15.88 21.28 12.91
CA LYS A 258 15.58 20.56 11.67
C LYS A 258 14.59 19.44 11.94
N GLN A 259 13.68 19.19 10.99
CA GLN A 259 12.62 18.20 11.16
C GLN A 259 13.16 16.76 10.99
N ILE A 260 12.75 15.88 11.88
CA ILE A 260 13.01 14.44 11.79
C ILE A 260 11.67 13.72 11.71
N ILE A 261 11.51 12.84 10.70
CA ILE A 261 10.33 12.01 10.50
C ILE A 261 10.79 10.57 10.42
N MET A 262 10.10 9.67 11.11
CA MET A 262 10.51 8.26 11.16
C MET A 262 9.30 7.34 11.05
N THR A 263 9.52 6.13 10.51
CA THR A 263 8.52 5.06 10.59
C THR A 263 9.04 3.83 11.31
N SER A 264 8.12 3.03 11.83
CA SER A 264 8.41 1.73 12.44
C SER A 264 7.24 0.75 12.27
N ASP A 265 7.54 -0.55 12.35
CA ASP A 265 6.52 -1.61 12.41
C ASP A 265 5.84 -1.72 13.80
N ARG A 266 6.43 -1.09 14.84
CA ARG A 266 5.96 -1.15 16.23
C ARG A 266 6.28 0.15 16.99
N PRO A 267 5.62 0.40 18.13
CA PRO A 267 5.88 1.62 18.91
C PRO A 267 7.30 1.62 19.51
N PRO A 268 7.86 2.82 19.82
CA PRO A 268 9.22 2.95 20.36
C PRO A 268 9.54 2.07 21.57
N LYS A 269 8.56 1.83 22.44
CA LYS A 269 8.73 0.99 23.65
C LYS A 269 9.05 -0.47 23.33
N ASP A 270 8.64 -0.96 22.16
CA ASP A 270 8.74 -2.37 21.74
C ASP A 270 9.91 -2.59 20.75
N LEU A 271 10.73 -1.57 20.49
CA LEU A 271 11.91 -1.63 19.62
C LEU A 271 13.09 -2.29 20.37
N SER A 272 13.08 -3.62 20.43
CA SER A 272 14.19 -4.42 20.98
C SER A 272 15.44 -4.36 20.09
N GLY A 273 16.64 -4.39 20.70
CA GLY A 273 17.92 -4.36 19.97
C GLY A 273 18.35 -2.96 19.48
N LEU A 274 17.59 -1.92 19.85
CA LEU A 274 18.03 -0.53 19.77
C LEU A 274 18.55 -0.04 21.14
N GLN A 275 19.56 0.82 21.09
CA GLN A 275 20.12 1.45 22.29
C GLN A 275 19.06 2.32 22.98
N GLU A 276 18.95 2.25 24.30
CA GLU A 276 17.95 3.00 25.10
C GLU A 276 17.98 4.51 24.82
N ARG A 277 19.18 5.05 24.58
CA ARG A 277 19.34 6.47 24.24
C ARG A 277 18.64 6.87 22.93
N LEU A 278 18.58 5.97 21.91
CA LEU A 278 17.83 6.20 20.67
C LEU A 278 16.33 6.07 20.91
N VAL A 279 15.91 5.02 21.61
CA VAL A 279 14.50 4.80 21.97
C VAL A 279 13.95 5.98 22.76
N SER A 280 14.73 6.53 23.68
CA SER A 280 14.37 7.75 24.42
C SER A 280 14.18 8.96 23.50
N ARG A 281 15.05 9.13 22.49
CA ARG A 281 14.92 10.20 21.49
C ARG A 281 13.68 10.05 20.61
N PHE A 282 13.34 8.83 20.22
CA PHE A 282 12.14 8.55 19.41
C PHE A 282 10.84 8.90 20.13
N LYS A 283 10.83 8.85 21.47
CA LYS A 283 9.70 9.22 22.33
C LYS A 283 9.56 10.73 22.54
N TRP A 284 10.52 11.54 22.14
CA TRP A 284 10.57 12.97 22.51
C TRP A 284 9.46 13.82 21.87
N GLY A 285 9.14 13.56 20.60
CA GLY A 285 8.12 14.28 19.86
C GLY A 285 6.77 13.60 19.86
N LEU A 286 6.10 13.64 18.71
CA LEU A 286 4.82 12.96 18.52
C LEU A 286 5.01 11.56 17.94
N THR A 287 4.41 10.58 18.58
CA THR A 287 4.30 9.21 18.06
C THR A 287 2.83 8.94 17.72
N ALA A 288 2.55 8.63 16.46
CA ALA A 288 1.21 8.35 15.95
C ALA A 288 1.12 6.92 15.39
N ASP A 289 0.06 6.22 15.74
CA ASP A 289 -0.21 4.89 15.21
C ASP A 289 -1.02 4.93 13.92
N ILE A 290 -0.81 3.93 13.08
CA ILE A 290 -1.68 3.60 11.95
C ILE A 290 -2.22 2.19 12.20
N GLN A 291 -3.54 2.10 12.29
CA GLN A 291 -4.26 0.85 12.50
C GLN A 291 -4.78 0.29 11.17
N GLN A 292 -5.36 -0.91 11.23
CA GLN A 292 -6.02 -1.49 10.07
C GLN A 292 -7.23 -0.63 9.66
N PRO A 293 -7.40 -0.36 8.36
CA PRO A 293 -8.55 0.40 7.89
C PRO A 293 -9.85 -0.38 8.09
N ASP A 294 -10.92 0.33 8.42
CA ASP A 294 -12.26 -0.22 8.45
C ASP A 294 -12.77 -0.55 7.03
N PHE A 295 -13.95 -1.14 6.95
CA PHE A 295 -14.53 -1.58 5.68
C PHE A 295 -14.74 -0.43 4.69
N GLU A 296 -15.27 0.68 5.17
CA GLU A 296 -15.56 1.89 4.41
C GLU A 296 -14.27 2.52 3.86
N THR A 297 -13.24 2.60 4.70
CA THR A 297 -11.91 3.10 4.29
C THR A 297 -11.27 2.19 3.23
N ARG A 298 -11.40 0.86 3.35
CA ARG A 298 -10.90 -0.08 2.33
C ARG A 298 -11.61 0.11 0.99
N ILE A 299 -12.93 0.27 0.98
CA ILE A 299 -13.69 0.59 -0.24
C ILE A 299 -13.17 1.88 -0.89
N ALA A 300 -12.96 2.92 -0.08
CA ALA A 300 -12.45 4.20 -0.58
C ALA A 300 -11.04 4.07 -1.18
N ILE A 301 -10.17 3.28 -0.56
CA ILE A 301 -8.81 2.98 -1.08
C ILE A 301 -8.90 2.24 -2.41
N ILE A 302 -9.73 1.19 -2.51
CA ILE A 302 -9.93 0.43 -3.76
C ILE A 302 -10.42 1.36 -4.87
N ARG A 303 -11.46 2.14 -4.61
CA ARG A 303 -12.02 3.08 -5.60
C ARG A 303 -11.00 4.11 -6.06
N LYS A 304 -10.24 4.70 -5.12
CA LYS A 304 -9.18 5.68 -5.46
C LYS A 304 -8.10 5.06 -6.33
N LYS A 305 -7.69 3.81 -6.03
CA LYS A 305 -6.69 3.09 -6.82
C LYS A 305 -7.20 2.79 -8.23
N LEU A 306 -8.40 2.22 -8.34
CA LEU A 306 -9.04 1.92 -9.63
C LEU A 306 -9.24 3.19 -10.49
N GLN A 307 -9.63 4.30 -9.86
CA GLN A 307 -9.77 5.58 -10.54
C GLN A 307 -8.44 6.10 -11.09
N ALA A 308 -7.35 5.98 -10.32
CA ALA A 308 -6.02 6.38 -10.74
C ALA A 308 -5.52 5.55 -11.94
N ASP A 309 -5.89 4.25 -11.98
CA ASP A 309 -5.53 3.35 -13.09
C ASP A 309 -6.55 3.37 -14.24
N GLY A 310 -7.60 4.21 -14.17
CA GLY A 310 -8.62 4.34 -15.20
C GLY A 310 -9.53 3.12 -15.37
N ILE A 311 -9.69 2.30 -14.34
CA ILE A 311 -10.36 1.00 -14.38
C ILE A 311 -11.74 1.08 -13.73
N ILE A 312 -12.74 0.50 -14.39
CA ILE A 312 -14.12 0.42 -13.88
C ILE A 312 -14.42 -1.01 -13.49
N ILE A 313 -14.77 -1.23 -12.23
CA ILE A 313 -15.20 -2.52 -11.68
C ILE A 313 -16.54 -2.31 -10.98
N SER A 314 -17.38 -3.35 -10.95
CA SER A 314 -18.68 -3.26 -10.26
C SER A 314 -18.52 -3.08 -8.75
N ASP A 315 -19.44 -2.32 -8.14
CA ASP A 315 -19.45 -2.10 -6.69
C ASP A 315 -19.51 -3.41 -5.90
N GLN A 316 -20.18 -4.43 -6.43
CA GLN A 316 -20.26 -5.76 -5.84
C GLN A 316 -18.88 -6.41 -5.69
N VAL A 317 -18.00 -6.27 -6.69
CA VAL A 317 -16.61 -6.78 -6.65
C VAL A 317 -15.79 -5.96 -5.66
N ILE A 318 -15.93 -4.63 -5.66
CA ILE A 318 -15.24 -3.75 -4.72
C ILE A 318 -15.57 -4.09 -3.27
N GLU A 319 -16.85 -4.26 -2.96
CA GLU A 319 -17.30 -4.64 -1.62
C GLU A 319 -16.78 -6.02 -1.22
N TYR A 320 -16.81 -6.99 -2.16
CA TYR A 320 -16.27 -8.32 -1.93
C TYR A 320 -14.76 -8.30 -1.62
N LEU A 321 -13.98 -7.54 -2.38
CA LEU A 321 -12.54 -7.37 -2.13
C LEU A 321 -12.27 -6.71 -0.78
N ALA A 322 -12.97 -5.61 -0.49
CA ALA A 322 -12.85 -4.89 0.78
C ALA A 322 -13.24 -5.77 1.98
N TYR A 323 -14.16 -6.69 1.80
CA TYR A 323 -14.57 -7.64 2.83
C TYR A 323 -13.52 -8.74 3.03
N SER A 324 -13.05 -9.32 1.93
CA SER A 324 -12.20 -10.52 1.94
C SER A 324 -10.74 -10.22 2.30
N VAL A 325 -10.22 -9.04 1.95
CA VAL A 325 -8.85 -8.64 2.26
C VAL A 325 -8.88 -7.61 3.39
N ASN A 326 -8.74 -8.10 4.62
CA ASN A 326 -8.79 -7.27 5.83
C ASN A 326 -7.43 -7.13 6.52
N THR A 327 -6.38 -7.76 6.02
CA THR A 327 -5.07 -7.85 6.63
C THR A 327 -4.27 -6.57 6.49
N ASN A 328 -4.02 -6.11 5.26
CA ASN A 328 -3.26 -4.89 4.99
C ASN A 328 -3.53 -4.34 3.57
N ILE A 329 -3.20 -3.06 3.37
CA ILE A 329 -3.44 -2.36 2.10
C ILE A 329 -2.56 -2.92 0.97
N ARG A 330 -1.34 -3.36 1.27
CA ARG A 330 -0.43 -3.91 0.26
C ARG A 330 -0.96 -5.21 -0.36
N GLU A 331 -1.56 -6.09 0.45
CA GLU A 331 -2.22 -7.28 -0.07
C GLU A 331 -3.44 -6.93 -0.91
N LEU A 332 -4.23 -5.95 -0.46
CA LEU A 332 -5.38 -5.46 -1.20
C LEU A 332 -4.97 -4.91 -2.58
N GLU A 333 -3.92 -4.10 -2.64
CA GLU A 333 -3.35 -3.62 -3.91
C GLU A 333 -2.84 -4.76 -4.78
N GLY A 334 -2.14 -5.73 -4.19
CA GLY A 334 -1.65 -6.91 -4.90
C GLY A 334 -2.77 -7.73 -5.54
N VAL A 335 -3.89 -7.91 -4.85
CA VAL A 335 -5.08 -8.59 -5.38
C VAL A 335 -5.70 -7.80 -6.53
N ILE A 336 -5.83 -6.49 -6.41
CA ILE A 336 -6.37 -5.62 -7.47
C ILE A 336 -5.49 -5.73 -8.73
N ILE A 337 -4.18 -5.59 -8.58
CA ILE A 337 -3.22 -5.70 -9.70
C ILE A 337 -3.32 -7.07 -10.37
N SER A 338 -3.35 -8.15 -9.58
CA SER A 338 -3.44 -9.51 -10.11
C SER A 338 -4.77 -9.77 -10.83
N MET A 339 -5.86 -9.22 -10.32
CA MET A 339 -7.18 -9.33 -10.94
C MET A 339 -7.23 -8.61 -12.29
N ILE A 340 -6.70 -7.40 -12.35
CA ILE A 340 -6.59 -6.61 -13.57
C ILE A 340 -5.70 -7.32 -14.59
N ALA A 341 -4.54 -7.80 -14.15
CA ALA A 341 -3.61 -8.53 -15.00
C ALA A 341 -4.25 -9.80 -15.58
N HIS A 342 -4.93 -10.59 -14.73
CA HIS A 342 -5.62 -11.80 -15.18
C HIS A 342 -6.72 -11.48 -16.19
N ALA A 343 -7.59 -10.51 -15.90
CA ALA A 343 -8.67 -10.09 -16.80
C ALA A 343 -8.13 -9.64 -18.16
N SER A 344 -7.05 -8.84 -18.16
CA SER A 344 -6.43 -8.34 -19.38
C SER A 344 -5.74 -9.43 -20.20
N LEU A 345 -5.07 -10.40 -19.55
CA LEU A 345 -4.36 -11.48 -20.23
C LEU A 345 -5.30 -12.56 -20.77
N THR A 346 -6.37 -12.86 -20.06
CA THR A 346 -7.35 -13.90 -20.46
C THR A 346 -8.55 -13.36 -21.21
N ASN A 347 -8.64 -12.03 -21.32
CA ASN A 347 -9.75 -11.34 -21.97
C ASN A 347 -11.12 -11.63 -21.35
N VAL A 348 -11.14 -11.78 -20.02
CA VAL A 348 -12.35 -12.03 -19.21
C VAL A 348 -12.72 -10.75 -18.47
N GLU A 349 -14.03 -10.46 -18.35
CA GLU A 349 -14.48 -9.34 -17.52
C GLU A 349 -14.12 -9.54 -16.05
N VAL A 350 -13.85 -8.42 -15.38
CA VAL A 350 -13.60 -8.42 -13.93
C VAL A 350 -14.95 -8.57 -13.21
N ASP A 351 -15.33 -9.81 -13.01
CA ASP A 351 -16.55 -10.19 -12.29
C ASP A 351 -16.24 -10.78 -10.90
N LEU A 352 -17.30 -11.12 -10.18
CA LEU A 352 -17.18 -11.67 -8.83
C LEU A 352 -16.52 -13.06 -8.82
N GLU A 353 -16.69 -13.88 -9.86
CA GLU A 353 -16.12 -15.22 -9.93
C GLU A 353 -14.61 -15.16 -10.19
N LEU A 354 -14.17 -14.25 -11.03
CA LEU A 354 -12.74 -13.97 -11.21
C LEU A 354 -12.11 -13.47 -9.90
N ALA A 355 -12.76 -12.53 -9.21
CA ALA A 355 -12.30 -12.02 -7.92
C ALA A 355 -12.14 -13.13 -6.88
N LYS A 356 -13.10 -14.05 -6.76
CA LYS A 356 -13.02 -15.22 -5.87
C LYS A 356 -11.86 -16.14 -6.23
N THR A 357 -11.67 -16.42 -7.51
CA THR A 357 -10.62 -17.32 -8.00
C THR A 357 -9.23 -16.76 -7.68
N ILE A 358 -9.02 -15.47 -7.92
CA ILE A 358 -7.73 -14.83 -7.67
C ILE A 358 -7.45 -14.71 -6.17
N LEU A 359 -8.44 -14.32 -5.38
CA LEU A 359 -8.30 -14.27 -3.93
C LEU A 359 -7.89 -15.63 -3.35
N LYS A 360 -8.50 -16.71 -3.80
CA LYS A 360 -8.14 -18.06 -3.35
C LYS A 360 -6.67 -18.43 -3.64
N ASN A 361 -6.10 -17.89 -4.70
CA ASN A 361 -4.72 -18.17 -5.09
C ASN A 361 -3.68 -17.28 -4.40
N ILE A 362 -4.04 -16.04 -4.06
CA ILE A 362 -3.11 -15.03 -3.52
C ILE A 362 -3.14 -14.99 -2.00
N VAL A 363 -4.32 -15.03 -1.42
CA VAL A 363 -4.50 -14.94 0.03
C VAL A 363 -4.50 -16.36 0.61
N SER A 364 -3.29 -16.91 0.77
CA SER A 364 -3.07 -18.25 1.34
C SER A 364 -3.60 -18.43 2.77
N HIS A 365 -4.08 -17.37 3.42
CA HIS A 365 -4.64 -17.37 4.77
C HIS A 365 -6.18 -17.38 4.83
N ILE A 366 -6.89 -17.36 3.68
CA ILE A 366 -8.36 -17.46 3.71
C ILE A 366 -8.82 -18.83 4.26
N ASP A 367 -8.00 -19.87 4.09
CA ASP A 367 -8.32 -21.23 4.59
C ASP A 367 -7.79 -21.54 6.00
N SER A 368 -7.01 -20.66 6.64
CA SER A 368 -6.41 -20.91 7.97
C SER A 368 -7.01 -20.07 9.11
N GLU A 369 -7.67 -18.96 8.85
CA GLU A 369 -8.45 -18.27 9.88
C GLU A 369 -9.83 -18.93 10.03
N VAL A 370 -10.21 -19.15 11.27
CA VAL A 370 -11.52 -19.64 11.65
C VAL A 370 -12.58 -18.61 11.22
N GLY A 371 -13.09 -18.73 9.99
CA GLY A 371 -14.13 -17.84 9.48
C GLY A 371 -15.50 -18.10 10.14
N VAL A 372 -16.39 -17.11 10.10
CA VAL A 372 -17.76 -17.22 10.66
C VAL A 372 -18.51 -18.41 10.07
N ASP A 373 -18.34 -18.71 8.78
CA ASP A 373 -18.98 -19.84 8.10
C ASP A 373 -18.49 -21.20 8.65
N TYR A 374 -17.18 -21.31 8.93
CA TYR A 374 -16.64 -22.50 9.58
C TYR A 374 -17.16 -22.67 11.00
N ILE A 375 -17.26 -21.58 11.77
CA ILE A 375 -17.84 -21.60 13.10
C ILE A 375 -19.31 -22.03 13.03
N GLN A 376 -20.10 -21.47 12.10
CA GLN A 376 -21.49 -21.85 11.89
C GLN A 376 -21.61 -23.35 11.57
N LYS A 377 -20.73 -23.87 10.69
CA LYS A 377 -20.70 -25.29 10.33
C LYS A 377 -20.35 -26.15 11.53
N THR A 378 -19.27 -25.85 12.24
CA THR A 378 -18.79 -26.66 13.38
C THR A 378 -19.82 -26.67 14.55
N VAL A 379 -20.41 -25.51 14.86
CA VAL A 379 -21.44 -25.40 15.87
C VAL A 379 -22.74 -26.07 15.42
N GLY A 380 -23.10 -25.94 14.13
CA GLY A 380 -24.24 -26.60 13.52
C GLY A 380 -24.16 -28.13 13.60
N GLU A 381 -23.02 -28.69 13.23
CA GLU A 381 -22.73 -30.13 13.34
C GLU A 381 -22.82 -30.61 14.80
N TYR A 382 -22.34 -29.82 15.76
CA TYR A 382 -22.37 -30.19 17.20
C TYR A 382 -23.76 -30.23 17.77
N PHE A 383 -24.58 -29.22 17.44
CA PHE A 383 -25.98 -29.12 17.92
C PHE A 383 -27.01 -29.76 16.99
N ASN A 384 -26.56 -30.35 15.87
CA ASN A 384 -27.40 -30.91 14.81
C ASN A 384 -28.44 -29.89 14.25
N ILE A 385 -27.96 -28.67 13.98
CA ILE A 385 -28.74 -27.53 13.45
C ILE A 385 -28.13 -27.09 12.11
N SER A 386 -28.99 -26.91 11.09
CA SER A 386 -28.55 -26.43 9.79
C SER A 386 -28.10 -24.96 9.85
N ILE A 387 -27.17 -24.56 8.95
CA ILE A 387 -26.73 -23.14 8.82
C ILE A 387 -27.94 -22.27 8.45
N ASP A 388 -28.84 -22.77 7.61
CA ASP A 388 -30.01 -22.02 7.17
C ASP A 388 -30.97 -21.78 8.35
N ASP A 389 -31.17 -22.74 9.27
CA ASP A 389 -31.92 -22.55 10.49
C ASP A 389 -31.28 -21.52 11.43
N MET A 390 -29.94 -21.50 11.50
CA MET A 390 -29.23 -20.48 12.29
C MET A 390 -29.47 -19.08 11.74
N LYS A 391 -29.54 -18.92 10.42
CA LYS A 391 -29.79 -17.62 9.72
C LYS A 391 -31.31 -17.26 9.75
N ALA A 392 -32.19 -18.25 9.86
CA ALA A 392 -33.63 -18.04 9.83
C ALA A 392 -34.15 -17.29 11.08
N LYS A 393 -35.32 -16.63 10.96
CA LYS A 393 -35.99 -15.90 12.04
C LYS A 393 -36.73 -16.83 13.01
N THR A 394 -36.24 -18.06 13.23
CA THR A 394 -36.85 -19.01 14.18
C THR A 394 -36.54 -18.69 15.64
N ARG A 395 -37.48 -18.98 16.54
CA ARG A 395 -37.37 -18.84 18.02
C ARG A 395 -37.27 -20.19 18.74
N LYS A 396 -37.09 -21.30 18.03
CA LYS A 396 -36.90 -22.62 18.66
C LYS A 396 -35.69 -22.58 19.59
N LYS A 397 -35.85 -23.01 20.83
CA LYS A 397 -34.83 -22.88 21.90
C LYS A 397 -33.46 -23.44 21.49
N GLU A 398 -33.44 -24.61 20.86
CA GLU A 398 -32.23 -25.28 20.42
C GLU A 398 -31.45 -24.46 19.33
N VAL A 399 -32.19 -23.93 18.35
CA VAL A 399 -31.62 -23.10 17.30
C VAL A 399 -31.11 -21.76 17.83
N VAL A 400 -31.83 -21.19 18.82
CA VAL A 400 -31.39 -19.93 19.46
C VAL A 400 -30.11 -20.15 20.23
N ILE A 401 -29.95 -21.25 20.99
CA ILE A 401 -28.73 -21.58 21.72
C ILE A 401 -27.56 -21.80 20.74
N ALA A 402 -27.76 -22.62 19.73
CA ALA A 402 -26.70 -22.86 18.73
C ALA A 402 -26.23 -21.55 18.04
N ARG A 403 -27.21 -20.69 17.68
CA ARG A 403 -26.92 -19.37 17.09
C ARG A 403 -26.15 -18.48 18.06
N GLN A 404 -26.53 -18.40 19.33
CA GLN A 404 -25.84 -17.61 20.36
C GLN A 404 -24.39 -18.10 20.55
N VAL A 405 -24.20 -19.41 20.64
CA VAL A 405 -22.86 -20.04 20.75
C VAL A 405 -22.00 -19.73 19.52
N ALA A 406 -22.59 -19.82 18.32
CA ALA A 406 -21.86 -19.49 17.10
C ALA A 406 -21.49 -18.01 17.02
N MET A 407 -22.36 -17.08 17.47
CA MET A 407 -22.05 -15.66 17.59
C MET A 407 -20.93 -15.38 18.61
N HIS A 408 -20.96 -16.10 19.74
CA HIS A 408 -19.92 -15.99 20.78
C HIS A 408 -18.56 -16.41 20.22
N PHE A 409 -18.46 -17.57 19.59
CA PHE A 409 -17.21 -17.99 18.94
C PHE A 409 -16.79 -17.09 17.78
N ALA A 410 -17.73 -16.56 17.00
CA ALA A 410 -17.43 -15.60 15.96
C ALA A 410 -16.77 -14.32 16.51
N LYS A 411 -17.19 -13.88 17.72
CA LYS A 411 -16.53 -12.75 18.39
C LYS A 411 -15.15 -13.09 18.93
N ASP A 412 -14.96 -14.31 19.49
CA ASP A 412 -13.72 -14.74 20.13
C ASP A 412 -12.62 -15.12 19.12
N TYR A 413 -13.00 -15.66 17.97
CA TYR A 413 -12.07 -16.25 16.99
C TYR A 413 -11.97 -15.48 15.67
N THR A 414 -12.74 -14.40 15.51
CA THR A 414 -12.68 -13.57 14.30
C THR A 414 -12.55 -12.10 14.66
N ASN A 415 -11.97 -11.31 13.75
CA ASN A 415 -11.85 -9.86 13.90
C ASN A 415 -13.11 -9.09 13.45
N HIS A 416 -14.26 -9.78 13.31
CA HIS A 416 -15.50 -9.15 12.86
C HIS A 416 -16.10 -8.21 13.92
N SER A 417 -16.61 -7.06 13.44
CA SER A 417 -17.43 -6.17 14.28
C SER A 417 -18.75 -6.85 14.64
N LEU A 418 -19.38 -6.43 15.74
CA LEU A 418 -20.68 -6.96 16.17
C LEU A 418 -21.76 -6.82 15.08
N LYS A 419 -21.71 -5.74 14.31
CA LYS A 419 -22.62 -5.50 13.17
C LYS A 419 -22.36 -6.50 12.05
N SER A 420 -21.10 -6.77 11.74
CA SER A 420 -20.69 -7.77 10.74
C SER A 420 -21.09 -9.17 11.15
N ILE A 421 -20.88 -9.55 12.42
CA ILE A 421 -21.37 -10.83 12.96
C ILE A 421 -22.88 -10.95 12.79
N GLY A 422 -23.64 -9.92 13.19
CA GLY A 422 -25.10 -9.91 13.01
C GLY A 422 -25.54 -10.15 11.57
N TYR A 423 -24.81 -9.60 10.60
CA TYR A 423 -25.09 -9.80 9.18
C TYR A 423 -24.95 -11.26 8.75
N HIS A 424 -23.90 -11.97 9.19
CA HIS A 424 -23.70 -13.40 8.90
C HIS A 424 -24.76 -14.32 9.46
N PHE A 425 -25.49 -13.88 10.48
CA PHE A 425 -26.58 -14.64 11.11
C PHE A 425 -27.97 -14.19 10.67
N GLY A 426 -28.12 -13.77 9.40
CA GLY A 426 -29.40 -13.42 8.79
C GLY A 426 -29.81 -11.97 9.01
N GLY A 427 -28.86 -11.03 9.01
CA GLY A 427 -29.10 -9.59 9.10
C GLY A 427 -29.62 -9.14 10.46
N ARG A 428 -29.09 -9.70 11.54
CA ARG A 428 -29.48 -9.35 12.92
C ARG A 428 -28.74 -8.10 13.38
N ASP A 429 -29.43 -7.31 14.19
CA ASP A 429 -28.86 -6.11 14.80
C ASP A 429 -27.73 -6.44 15.77
N HIS A 430 -26.78 -5.52 15.93
CA HIS A 430 -25.64 -5.64 16.84
C HIS A 430 -26.08 -5.86 18.30
N SER A 431 -27.21 -5.29 18.73
CA SER A 431 -27.80 -5.51 20.06
C SER A 431 -28.16 -6.98 20.30
N THR A 432 -28.62 -7.69 19.24
CA THR A 432 -28.87 -9.14 19.30
C THR A 432 -27.58 -9.92 19.53
N VAL A 433 -26.49 -9.50 18.93
CA VAL A 433 -25.18 -10.13 19.12
C VAL A 433 -24.67 -9.89 20.55
N ILE A 434 -24.78 -8.66 21.07
CA ILE A 434 -24.41 -8.34 22.46
C ILE A 434 -25.19 -9.22 23.43
N TYR A 435 -26.51 -9.32 23.26
CA TYR A 435 -27.36 -10.18 24.08
C TYR A 435 -26.94 -11.66 23.99
N ALA A 436 -26.57 -12.14 22.80
CA ALA A 436 -26.07 -13.50 22.58
C ALA A 436 -24.81 -13.79 23.38
N LEU A 437 -23.84 -12.85 23.35
CA LEU A 437 -22.57 -12.96 24.08
C LEU A 437 -22.82 -13.05 25.59
N GLN A 438 -23.64 -12.15 26.12
CA GLN A 438 -24.00 -12.15 27.55
C GLN A 438 -24.71 -13.44 27.97
N SER A 439 -25.69 -13.86 27.17
CA SER A 439 -26.47 -15.08 27.44
C SER A 439 -25.59 -16.34 27.48
N VAL A 440 -24.62 -16.45 26.57
CA VAL A 440 -23.66 -17.58 26.56
C VAL A 440 -22.75 -17.53 27.80
N SER A 441 -22.24 -16.34 28.17
CA SER A 441 -21.44 -16.16 29.36
C SER A 441 -22.21 -16.61 30.63
N ASP A 442 -23.44 -16.14 30.79
CA ASP A 442 -24.28 -16.50 31.92
C ASP A 442 -24.59 -18.02 31.97
N MET A 443 -24.77 -18.65 30.80
CA MET A 443 -24.96 -20.11 30.70
C MET A 443 -23.71 -20.90 31.06
N ILE A 444 -22.51 -20.40 30.71
CA ILE A 444 -21.22 -21.03 31.06
C ILE A 444 -21.05 -21.01 32.60
N ASP A 445 -21.40 -19.91 33.25
CA ASP A 445 -21.25 -19.74 34.70
C ASP A 445 -22.24 -20.56 35.50
N THR A 446 -23.47 -20.77 34.98
CA THR A 446 -24.58 -21.42 35.71
C THR A 446 -24.76 -22.90 35.41
N ASN A 447 -24.19 -23.42 34.27
CA ASN A 447 -24.43 -24.78 33.83
C ASN A 447 -23.14 -25.53 33.45
N SER A 448 -22.69 -26.43 34.31
CA SER A 448 -21.47 -27.19 34.11
C SER A 448 -21.48 -28.11 32.88
N LYS A 449 -22.63 -28.64 32.46
CA LYS A 449 -22.77 -29.43 31.23
C LYS A 449 -22.59 -28.53 29.99
N PHE A 450 -23.17 -27.35 30.02
CA PHE A 450 -23.03 -26.39 28.94
C PHE A 450 -21.57 -25.90 28.81
N LYS A 451 -20.92 -25.62 29.93
CA LYS A 451 -19.50 -25.28 29.99
C LYS A 451 -18.64 -26.35 29.31
N TYR A 452 -18.88 -27.62 29.61
CA TYR A 452 -18.17 -28.73 28.96
C TYR A 452 -18.37 -28.74 27.44
N SER A 453 -19.60 -28.53 26.97
CA SER A 453 -19.92 -28.44 25.53
C SER A 453 -19.20 -27.30 24.85
N ILE A 454 -19.05 -26.13 25.49
CA ILE A 454 -18.30 -24.98 24.98
C ILE A 454 -16.80 -25.30 24.91
N GLU A 455 -16.24 -26.00 25.91
CA GLU A 455 -14.83 -26.40 25.90
C GLU A 455 -14.53 -27.42 24.79
N GLU A 456 -15.41 -28.38 24.53
CA GLU A 456 -15.30 -29.30 23.42
C GLU A 456 -15.33 -28.58 22.05
N LEU A 457 -16.29 -27.69 21.86
CA LEU A 457 -16.38 -26.87 20.64
C LEU A 457 -15.13 -26.00 20.47
N LYS A 458 -14.62 -25.41 21.55
CA LYS A 458 -13.38 -24.65 21.57
C LYS A 458 -12.18 -25.46 21.09
N LYS A 459 -12.06 -26.72 21.53
CA LYS A 459 -11.02 -27.64 21.06
C LYS A 459 -11.21 -27.96 19.57
N LYS A 460 -12.43 -28.26 19.10
CA LYS A 460 -12.71 -28.55 17.69
C LYS A 460 -12.39 -27.37 16.76
N ILE A 461 -12.73 -26.15 17.19
CA ILE A 461 -12.43 -24.95 16.43
C ILE A 461 -10.92 -24.68 16.37
N LYS A 462 -10.18 -24.88 17.50
CA LYS A 462 -8.74 -24.70 17.57
C LYS A 462 -7.93 -25.74 16.79
N LEU A 463 -8.41 -26.97 16.64
CA LEU A 463 -7.72 -28.03 15.90
C LEU A 463 -7.49 -27.71 14.41
N LYS A 464 -8.18 -26.71 13.85
CA LYS A 464 -7.91 -26.21 12.48
C LYS A 464 -6.90 -25.07 12.44
N THR A 465 -6.47 -24.57 13.61
CA THR A 465 -5.51 -23.45 13.73
C THR A 465 -4.06 -23.94 13.92
N ILE A 466 -3.87 -25.26 13.93
CA ILE A 466 -2.57 -25.97 13.95
C ILE A 466 -2.36 -26.63 12.59
#